data_154de0ce487e70a0fcba2898ac06e4ce
#
_entry.id   154de0ce487e70a0fcba2898ac06e4ce
#
_cell.length_a   1.000
_cell.length_b   1.000
_cell.length_c   1.000
_cell.angle_alpha   90.00
_cell.angle_beta   90.00
_cell.angle_gamma   90.00
#
_symmetry.space_group_name_H-M   'P 1'
#
loop_
_entity.id
_entity.type
_entity.pdbx_description
1 polymer ?
#
loop_
_entity_poly.entity_id
_entity_poly.type
_entity_poly.pdbx_seq_one_letter_code
_entity_poly.pdbx_strand_id
1 'polypeptide(L)'
;LQAPPGAGKTTRVPLAMLDANLTTGKILMLEPRRLAARAAAERMAETIGEPVGNTVGYRIRGTSKISKSTKIEVVTEGILTRMLQDQPDLPNIGAVIFDEFHERSLNADLGLALCLEVAGALRDDLLLVAMSATLDAGPIAEVMNAPIVTSEGRAFDVTPHWLDKPLAKTIRFEQAVANTTLSALSETTGSVLVFLPGEGEIRRVHNLLEHQVTSDVTLAPLFGAMGFAAQREAIAPAKQGRKIVLATSIAETSLTIPDIKVVVDGGKSRRARFDPASGMSRLVTERVTRAEATQRAGRAGRVQAGDCYKVWTRGEDGALAAYPPAEIDAGDLTGFALELAVWGSGPEALQFVTPPHAGRLAEAQAVLQMLGGLDAKGRITPHGRALSRYPLHPRLAHMIETAGSNAAEVAALLAERDPLRGVSVDLSLRTQALRNPKQKLL
;
A
#
# COMPACT_ATOMS: atom_id res chain seq x y z
N LEU A 1 13.17 -12.51 4.65
CA LEU A 1 14.08 -11.55 5.25
C LEU A 1 13.33 -10.64 6.21
N GLN A 2 13.81 -10.55 7.42
CA GLN A 2 13.22 -9.72 8.48
C GLN A 2 14.22 -8.63 8.90
N ALA A 3 13.77 -7.38 8.90
CA ALA A 3 14.58 -6.26 9.40
C ALA A 3 13.68 -5.07 9.74
N PRO A 4 14.04 -4.26 10.75
CA PRO A 4 13.23 -3.12 11.16
C PRO A 4 13.06 -2.11 10.02
N PRO A 5 12.03 -1.24 10.11
CA PRO A 5 11.85 -0.15 9.16
C PRO A 5 13.10 0.74 9.09
N GLY A 6 13.53 1.11 7.89
CA GLY A 6 14.72 1.96 7.70
C GLY A 6 16.06 1.20 7.59
N ALA A 7 16.10 -0.10 7.78
CA ALA A 7 17.31 -0.92 7.58
C ALA A 7 17.82 -0.97 6.12
N GLY A 8 17.05 -0.40 5.18
CA GLY A 8 17.42 -0.35 3.77
C GLY A 8 17.06 -1.58 2.96
N LYS A 9 16.19 -2.47 3.47
CA LYS A 9 15.74 -3.69 2.76
C LYS A 9 15.39 -3.42 1.30
N THR A 10 14.43 -2.54 1.09
CA THR A 10 13.87 -2.17 -0.21
C THR A 10 14.90 -1.80 -1.27
N THR A 11 15.98 -1.13 -0.88
CA THR A 11 16.95 -0.58 -1.83
C THR A 11 18.29 -1.30 -1.85
N ARG A 12 18.65 -2.00 -0.78
CA ARG A 12 19.94 -2.70 -0.68
C ARG A 12 19.84 -4.17 -1.09
N VAL A 13 18.76 -4.86 -0.71
CA VAL A 13 18.64 -6.30 -0.97
C VAL A 13 18.64 -6.60 -2.48
N PRO A 14 17.82 -5.92 -3.32
CA PRO A 14 17.84 -6.21 -4.76
C PRO A 14 19.21 -5.92 -5.41
N LEU A 15 19.89 -4.84 -4.99
CA LEU A 15 21.23 -4.51 -5.49
C LEU A 15 22.26 -5.55 -5.05
N ALA A 16 22.26 -5.97 -3.80
CA ALA A 16 23.16 -7.00 -3.29
C ALA A 16 22.94 -8.36 -3.97
N MET A 17 21.68 -8.72 -4.26
CA MET A 17 21.35 -9.93 -5.03
C MET A 17 21.89 -9.86 -6.45
N LEU A 18 21.80 -8.69 -7.09
CA LEU A 18 22.36 -8.47 -8.42
C LEU A 18 23.89 -8.55 -8.43
N ASP A 19 24.55 -7.87 -7.49
CA ASP A 19 26.01 -7.86 -7.35
C ASP A 19 26.58 -9.24 -7.06
N ALA A 20 25.88 -10.03 -6.23
CA ALA A 20 26.25 -11.39 -5.89
C ALA A 20 25.88 -12.42 -6.99
N ASN A 21 25.24 -11.98 -8.09
CA ASN A 21 24.76 -12.85 -9.17
C ASN A 21 23.95 -14.05 -8.65
N LEU A 22 23.03 -13.80 -7.71
CA LEU A 22 22.22 -14.87 -7.09
C LEU A 22 21.20 -15.49 -8.05
N THR A 23 20.97 -14.86 -9.20
CA THR A 23 20.03 -15.34 -10.21
C THR A 23 20.51 -14.98 -11.62
N THR A 24 20.16 -15.80 -12.61
CA THR A 24 20.52 -15.58 -14.02
C THR A 24 19.54 -14.68 -14.78
N GLY A 25 18.33 -14.46 -14.22
CA GLY A 25 17.29 -13.62 -14.80
C GLY A 25 17.18 -12.24 -14.16
N LYS A 26 16.10 -11.55 -14.51
CA LYS A 26 15.73 -10.29 -13.86
C LYS A 26 15.25 -10.55 -12.43
N ILE A 27 15.49 -9.57 -11.57
CA ILE A 27 14.89 -9.48 -10.24
C ILE A 27 13.62 -8.65 -10.37
N LEU A 28 12.46 -9.25 -10.11
CA LEU A 28 11.17 -8.58 -10.05
C LEU A 28 10.86 -8.27 -8.59
N MET A 29 10.71 -6.99 -8.24
CA MET A 29 10.41 -6.57 -6.87
C MET A 29 9.03 -5.95 -6.79
N LEU A 30 8.18 -6.49 -5.92
CA LEU A 30 6.83 -6.03 -5.69
C LEU A 30 6.79 -5.00 -4.57
N GLU A 31 6.09 -3.91 -4.83
CA GLU A 31 5.80 -2.86 -3.87
C GLU A 31 4.28 -2.62 -3.80
N PRO A 32 3.69 -2.47 -2.62
CA PRO A 32 2.23 -2.31 -2.51
C PRO A 32 1.74 -0.97 -3.04
N ARG A 33 2.62 0.04 -3.14
CA ARG A 33 2.22 1.41 -3.47
C ARG A 33 3.00 1.98 -4.64
N ARG A 34 2.29 2.61 -5.58
CA ARG A 34 2.88 3.24 -6.80
C ARG A 34 4.00 4.23 -6.49
N LEU A 35 3.82 5.07 -5.47
CA LEU A 35 4.84 6.05 -5.06
C LEU A 35 6.09 5.36 -4.53
N ALA A 36 5.91 4.33 -3.69
CA ALA A 36 7.00 3.54 -3.12
C ALA A 36 7.78 2.80 -4.21
N ALA A 37 7.09 2.12 -5.13
CA ALA A 37 7.70 1.42 -6.25
C ALA A 37 8.60 2.34 -7.09
N ARG A 38 8.09 3.51 -7.42
CA ARG A 38 8.87 4.50 -8.17
C ARG A 38 10.04 5.06 -7.35
N ALA A 39 9.82 5.43 -6.10
CA ALA A 39 10.87 5.97 -5.23
C ALA A 39 11.98 4.95 -4.97
N ALA A 40 11.63 3.67 -4.78
CA ALA A 40 12.60 2.59 -4.62
C ALA A 40 13.46 2.42 -5.87
N ALA A 41 12.85 2.39 -7.06
CA ALA A 41 13.59 2.29 -8.31
C ALA A 41 14.49 3.51 -8.56
N GLU A 42 14.00 4.74 -8.36
CA GLU A 42 14.78 5.96 -8.49
C GLU A 42 15.97 5.96 -7.51
N ARG A 43 15.76 5.55 -6.25
CA ARG A 43 16.80 5.49 -5.24
C ARG A 43 17.87 4.42 -5.52
N MET A 44 17.47 3.24 -5.99
CA MET A 44 18.42 2.20 -6.39
C MET A 44 19.25 2.64 -7.60
N ALA A 45 18.62 3.24 -8.61
CA ALA A 45 19.32 3.78 -9.78
C ALA A 45 20.32 4.87 -9.39
N GLU A 46 19.92 5.81 -8.52
CA GLU A 46 20.82 6.83 -7.96
C GLU A 46 22.01 6.21 -7.22
N THR A 47 21.78 5.14 -6.44
CA THR A 47 22.83 4.46 -5.67
C THR A 47 23.91 3.86 -6.56
N ILE A 48 23.54 3.36 -7.73
CA ILE A 48 24.50 2.81 -8.73
C ILE A 48 24.97 3.86 -9.75
N GLY A 49 24.58 5.13 -9.60
CA GLY A 49 25.00 6.22 -10.47
C GLY A 49 24.37 6.21 -11.87
N GLU A 50 23.21 5.56 -12.06
CA GLU A 50 22.55 5.46 -13.35
C GLU A 50 21.18 6.16 -13.37
N PRO A 51 20.69 6.60 -14.55
CA PRO A 51 19.31 7.03 -14.70
C PRO A 51 18.35 5.84 -14.55
N VAL A 52 17.19 6.07 -13.92
CA VAL A 52 16.14 5.05 -13.81
C VAL A 52 15.62 4.64 -15.19
N GLY A 53 15.51 3.33 -15.41
CA GLY A 53 15.16 2.71 -16.69
C GLY A 53 16.32 1.93 -17.34
N ASN A 54 17.55 2.12 -16.88
CA ASN A 54 18.72 1.33 -17.27
C ASN A 54 18.74 0.00 -16.47
N THR A 55 19.74 -0.19 -15.62
CA THR A 55 19.85 -1.40 -14.78
C THR A 55 18.67 -1.57 -13.83
N VAL A 56 18.17 -0.46 -13.26
CA VAL A 56 16.99 -0.44 -12.40
C VAL A 56 15.88 0.35 -13.09
N GLY A 57 14.70 -0.28 -13.18
CA GLY A 57 13.52 0.35 -13.74
C GLY A 57 12.26 0.06 -12.92
N TYR A 58 11.14 0.65 -13.32
CA TYR A 58 9.86 0.39 -12.69
C TYR A 58 8.73 0.30 -13.71
N ARG A 59 7.69 -0.45 -13.37
CA ARG A 59 6.42 -0.53 -14.09
C ARG A 59 5.27 -0.47 -13.10
N ILE A 60 4.48 0.58 -13.22
CA ILE A 60 3.30 0.83 -12.39
C ILE A 60 2.12 1.21 -13.28
N ARG A 61 0.88 1.15 -12.79
CA ARG A 61 -0.30 1.51 -13.59
C ARG A 61 -0.15 2.89 -14.22
N GLY A 62 -0.20 2.96 -15.54
CA GLY A 62 -0.14 4.18 -16.34
C GLY A 62 1.26 4.76 -16.58
N THR A 63 2.33 4.17 -16.03
CA THR A 63 3.70 4.68 -16.24
C THR A 63 4.72 3.53 -16.16
N SER A 64 5.66 3.52 -17.10
CA SER A 64 6.77 2.57 -17.13
C SER A 64 8.07 3.26 -17.49
N LYS A 65 9.15 2.90 -16.82
CA LYS A 65 10.53 3.25 -17.18
C LYS A 65 11.41 2.01 -17.07
N ILE A 66 11.46 1.24 -18.12
CA ILE A 66 12.27 0.02 -18.28
C ILE A 66 12.91 0.02 -19.66
N SER A 67 13.99 -0.72 -19.83
CA SER A 67 14.67 -0.96 -21.10
C SER A 67 15.10 -2.43 -21.23
N LYS A 68 15.75 -2.79 -22.33
CA LYS A 68 16.33 -4.13 -22.52
C LYS A 68 17.46 -4.42 -21.52
N SER A 69 18.13 -3.38 -21.00
CA SER A 69 19.19 -3.52 -20.00
C SER A 69 18.69 -3.63 -18.56
N THR A 70 17.38 -3.46 -18.32
CA THR A 70 16.82 -3.51 -16.97
C THR A 70 16.97 -4.91 -16.37
N LYS A 71 17.65 -4.98 -15.22
CA LYS A 71 17.92 -6.18 -14.43
C LYS A 71 17.07 -6.25 -13.17
N ILE A 72 16.78 -5.10 -12.55
CA ILE A 72 15.87 -4.98 -11.41
C ILE A 72 14.64 -4.20 -11.88
N GLU A 73 13.48 -4.83 -11.83
CA GLU A 73 12.21 -4.22 -12.22
C GLU A 73 11.29 -4.11 -11.01
N VAL A 74 11.01 -2.88 -10.55
CA VAL A 74 10.10 -2.64 -9.45
C VAL A 74 8.69 -2.47 -9.99
N VAL A 75 7.75 -3.27 -9.48
CA VAL A 75 6.36 -3.31 -9.95
C VAL A 75 5.37 -3.20 -8.80
N THR A 76 4.15 -2.77 -9.10
CA THR A 76 3.05 -2.96 -8.14
C THR A 76 2.48 -4.38 -8.23
N GLU A 77 2.00 -4.91 -7.13
CA GLU A 77 1.63 -6.32 -6.91
C GLU A 77 0.74 -6.91 -8.02
N GLY A 78 -0.31 -6.20 -8.44
CA GLY A 78 -1.22 -6.70 -9.49
C GLY A 78 -0.57 -6.90 -10.88
N ILE A 79 0.65 -6.41 -11.09
CA ILE A 79 1.40 -6.66 -12.32
C ILE A 79 1.94 -8.09 -12.35
N LEU A 80 2.41 -8.61 -11.20
CA LEU A 80 2.91 -9.99 -11.10
C LEU A 80 1.81 -10.99 -11.43
N THR A 81 0.61 -10.86 -10.83
CA THR A 81 -0.52 -11.76 -11.11
C THR A 81 -0.81 -11.82 -12.61
N ARG A 82 -0.82 -10.67 -13.28
CA ARG A 82 -1.03 -10.61 -14.72
C ARG A 82 0.10 -11.28 -15.52
N MET A 83 1.36 -11.08 -15.11
CA MET A 83 2.50 -11.74 -15.75
C MET A 83 2.41 -13.26 -15.63
N LEU A 84 2.03 -13.77 -14.45
CA LEU A 84 1.83 -15.20 -14.22
C LEU A 84 0.70 -15.78 -15.06
N GLN A 85 -0.41 -15.05 -15.22
CA GLN A 85 -1.52 -15.48 -16.06
C GLN A 85 -1.19 -15.48 -17.55
N ASP A 86 -0.38 -14.52 -18.00
CA ASP A 86 0.04 -14.45 -19.40
C ASP A 86 1.11 -15.50 -19.72
N GLN A 87 2.09 -15.68 -18.82
CA GLN A 87 3.21 -16.61 -18.95
C GLN A 87 3.58 -17.20 -17.58
N PRO A 88 2.98 -18.34 -17.19
CA PRO A 88 3.16 -18.94 -15.86
C PRO A 88 4.62 -19.25 -15.51
N ASP A 89 5.44 -19.61 -16.49
CA ASP A 89 6.86 -19.91 -16.31
C ASP A 89 7.74 -18.67 -16.07
N LEU A 90 7.16 -17.45 -16.09
CA LEU A 90 7.87 -16.18 -15.88
C LEU A 90 9.22 -16.12 -16.63
N PRO A 91 9.23 -16.19 -17.96
CA PRO A 91 10.48 -16.25 -18.70
C PRO A 91 11.34 -15.02 -18.44
N ASN A 92 12.65 -15.23 -18.27
CA ASN A 92 13.65 -14.21 -17.95
C ASN A 92 13.54 -13.57 -16.54
N ILE A 93 12.65 -14.05 -15.68
CA ILE A 93 12.62 -13.68 -14.25
C ILE A 93 13.35 -14.77 -13.48
N GLY A 94 14.36 -14.41 -12.72
CA GLY A 94 15.12 -15.37 -11.91
C GLY A 94 14.87 -15.19 -10.41
N ALA A 95 14.31 -14.04 -10.01
CA ALA A 95 13.91 -13.82 -8.62
C ALA A 95 12.66 -12.95 -8.53
N VAL A 96 11.80 -13.23 -7.55
CA VAL A 96 10.65 -12.40 -7.16
C VAL A 96 10.81 -12.00 -5.70
N ILE A 97 10.81 -10.69 -5.44
CA ILE A 97 10.90 -10.12 -4.11
C ILE A 97 9.54 -9.50 -3.75
N PHE A 98 8.96 -9.96 -2.66
CA PHE A 98 7.74 -9.37 -2.08
C PHE A 98 8.17 -8.42 -0.97
N ASP A 99 8.21 -7.11 -1.23
CA ASP A 99 8.52 -6.12 -0.19
C ASP A 99 7.26 -5.74 0.61
N GLU A 100 7.48 -5.32 1.85
CA GLU A 100 6.43 -4.96 2.82
C GLU A 100 5.34 -6.06 2.96
N PHE A 101 5.72 -7.35 2.84
CA PHE A 101 4.77 -8.47 2.82
C PHE A 101 3.90 -8.54 4.10
N HIS A 102 4.34 -7.94 5.18
CA HIS A 102 3.55 -7.81 6.42
C HIS A 102 2.30 -6.94 6.29
N GLU A 103 2.15 -6.16 5.21
CA GLU A 103 0.89 -5.45 4.91
C GLU A 103 -0.23 -6.42 4.52
N ARG A 104 0.10 -7.66 4.11
CA ARG A 104 -0.82 -8.76 3.83
C ARG A 104 -1.93 -8.34 2.88
N SER A 105 -1.55 -7.68 1.78
CA SER A 105 -2.48 -7.34 0.70
C SER A 105 -2.96 -8.61 -0.01
N LEU A 106 -4.19 -8.56 -0.54
CA LEU A 106 -4.79 -9.67 -1.27
C LEU A 106 -3.96 -10.08 -2.50
N ASN A 107 -3.38 -9.08 -3.19
CA ASN A 107 -2.53 -9.33 -4.36
C ASN A 107 -1.15 -9.91 -4.00
N ALA A 108 -0.56 -9.52 -2.86
CA ALA A 108 0.69 -10.11 -2.40
C ALA A 108 0.50 -11.56 -1.98
N ASP A 109 -0.55 -11.85 -1.20
CA ASP A 109 -0.87 -13.21 -0.74
C ASP A 109 -1.16 -14.13 -1.94
N LEU A 110 -1.94 -13.69 -2.93
CA LEU A 110 -2.19 -14.44 -4.17
C LEU A 110 -0.91 -14.60 -4.98
N GLY A 111 -0.17 -13.53 -5.20
CA GLY A 111 1.08 -13.55 -5.99
C GLY A 111 2.09 -14.52 -5.41
N LEU A 112 2.24 -14.57 -4.08
CA LEU A 112 3.13 -15.53 -3.42
C LEU A 112 2.64 -16.97 -3.63
N ALA A 113 1.34 -17.25 -3.42
CA ALA A 113 0.79 -18.58 -3.59
C ALA A 113 0.97 -19.11 -5.03
N LEU A 114 0.75 -18.26 -6.03
CA LEU A 114 0.98 -18.61 -7.44
C LEU A 114 2.48 -18.82 -7.75
N CYS A 115 3.36 -17.98 -7.21
CA CYS A 115 4.80 -18.14 -7.38
C CYS A 115 5.33 -19.43 -6.74
N LEU A 116 4.78 -19.83 -5.58
CA LEU A 116 5.14 -21.10 -4.93
C LEU A 116 4.71 -22.30 -5.77
N GLU A 117 3.53 -22.28 -6.38
CA GLU A 117 3.10 -23.33 -7.31
C GLU A 117 4.00 -23.41 -8.54
N VAL A 118 4.33 -22.24 -9.13
CA VAL A 118 5.23 -22.17 -10.29
C VAL A 118 6.64 -22.67 -9.94
N ALA A 119 7.19 -22.25 -8.80
CA ALA A 119 8.50 -22.70 -8.33
C ALA A 119 8.52 -24.22 -8.09
N GLY A 120 7.45 -24.77 -7.51
CA GLY A 120 7.36 -26.22 -7.27
C GLY A 120 7.11 -27.08 -8.51
N ALA A 121 6.42 -26.55 -9.53
CA ALA A 121 5.98 -27.33 -10.68
C ALA A 121 6.76 -27.07 -11.97
N LEU A 122 7.27 -25.85 -12.19
CA LEU A 122 7.83 -25.41 -13.46
C LEU A 122 9.24 -24.80 -13.36
N ARG A 123 9.59 -24.19 -12.23
CA ARG A 123 10.75 -23.31 -12.09
C ARG A 123 11.45 -23.48 -10.74
N ASP A 124 12.13 -24.61 -10.54
CA ASP A 124 12.94 -24.92 -9.36
C ASP A 124 14.12 -23.94 -9.15
N ASP A 125 14.49 -23.21 -10.21
CA ASP A 125 15.51 -22.15 -10.21
C ASP A 125 14.97 -20.77 -9.76
N LEU A 126 13.65 -20.60 -9.62
CA LEU A 126 13.04 -19.30 -9.27
C LEU A 126 13.24 -18.96 -7.78
N LEU A 127 14.04 -17.94 -7.51
CA LEU A 127 14.29 -17.48 -6.15
C LEU A 127 13.14 -16.60 -5.63
N LEU A 128 12.51 -17.01 -4.53
CA LEU A 128 11.45 -16.25 -3.88
C LEU A 128 11.95 -15.63 -2.57
N VAL A 129 11.73 -14.33 -2.39
CA VAL A 129 12.14 -13.58 -1.19
C VAL A 129 10.95 -12.78 -0.67
N ALA A 130 10.52 -13.03 0.56
CA ALA A 130 9.58 -12.17 1.27
C ALA A 130 10.34 -11.27 2.26
N MET A 131 10.09 -9.96 2.19
CA MET A 131 10.69 -8.97 3.09
C MET A 131 9.62 -8.39 4.03
N SER A 132 9.92 -8.41 5.32
CA SER A 132 9.01 -7.93 6.37
C SER A 132 9.70 -6.96 7.32
N ALA A 133 8.95 -5.98 7.80
CA ALA A 133 9.38 -5.06 8.85
C ALA A 133 8.94 -5.51 10.26
N THR A 134 8.11 -6.54 10.37
CA THR A 134 7.60 -7.05 11.65
C THR A 134 8.28 -8.37 12.03
N LEU A 135 8.24 -8.69 13.32
CA LEU A 135 8.88 -9.88 13.90
C LEU A 135 8.10 -11.19 13.65
N ASP A 136 6.95 -11.14 12.98
CA ASP A 136 6.12 -12.32 12.72
C ASP A 136 6.36 -12.90 11.32
N ALA A 137 7.60 -13.32 11.07
CA ALA A 137 7.99 -13.97 9.81
C ALA A 137 7.77 -15.49 9.82
N GLY A 138 7.46 -16.09 10.98
CA GLY A 138 7.31 -17.53 11.15
C GLY A 138 6.32 -18.17 10.17
N PRO A 139 5.04 -17.76 10.15
CA PRO A 139 4.05 -18.33 9.24
C PRO A 139 4.41 -18.19 7.76
N ILE A 140 5.08 -17.10 7.38
CA ILE A 140 5.52 -16.88 6.00
C ILE A 140 6.67 -17.84 5.66
N ALA A 141 7.64 -17.99 6.56
CA ALA A 141 8.77 -18.89 6.38
C ALA A 141 8.33 -20.35 6.30
N GLU A 142 7.33 -20.74 7.09
CA GLU A 142 6.75 -22.08 7.06
C GLU A 142 6.12 -22.38 5.68
N VAL A 143 5.26 -21.48 5.18
CA VAL A 143 4.61 -21.65 3.87
C VAL A 143 5.63 -21.65 2.74
N MET A 144 6.66 -20.82 2.81
CA MET A 144 7.72 -20.77 1.80
C MET A 144 8.76 -21.89 1.97
N ASN A 145 8.69 -22.68 3.02
CA ASN A 145 9.74 -23.63 3.41
C ASN A 145 11.14 -23.00 3.33
N ALA A 146 11.28 -21.80 3.87
CA ALA A 146 12.46 -20.96 3.72
C ALA A 146 13.06 -20.53 5.06
N PRO A 147 14.38 -20.35 5.15
CA PRO A 147 15.02 -19.82 6.37
C PRO A 147 14.64 -18.35 6.59
N ILE A 148 14.61 -17.96 7.88
CA ILE A 148 14.46 -16.55 8.25
C ILE A 148 15.85 -15.93 8.37
N VAL A 149 16.15 -14.97 7.51
CA VAL A 149 17.35 -14.14 7.62
C VAL A 149 16.98 -12.86 8.35
N THR A 150 17.54 -12.61 9.51
CA THR A 150 17.26 -11.45 10.34
C THR A 150 18.42 -10.45 10.30
N SER A 151 18.08 -9.17 10.11
CA SER A 151 19.01 -8.06 10.29
C SER A 151 18.48 -7.17 11.41
N GLU A 152 19.32 -6.95 12.43
CA GLU A 152 18.93 -6.11 13.57
C GLU A 152 18.76 -4.63 13.17
N GLY A 153 19.39 -4.20 12.08
CA GLY A 153 19.35 -2.82 11.61
C GLY A 153 19.95 -1.83 12.61
N ARG A 154 19.86 -0.54 12.32
CA ARG A 154 20.09 0.53 13.30
C ARG A 154 18.78 1.27 13.50
N ALA A 155 18.20 1.15 14.68
CA ALA A 155 17.11 1.98 15.14
C ALA A 155 17.63 2.83 16.30
N PHE A 156 17.27 4.10 16.32
CA PHE A 156 17.54 4.97 17.47
C PHE A 156 16.32 4.96 18.41
N ASP A 157 16.57 5.23 19.67
CA ASP A 157 15.52 5.26 20.68
C ASP A 157 14.44 6.30 20.35
N VAL A 158 13.19 5.90 20.53
CA VAL A 158 12.03 6.78 20.39
C VAL A 158 11.29 6.84 21.73
N THR A 159 11.24 8.02 22.32
CA THR A 159 10.52 8.27 23.58
C THR A 159 9.03 8.37 23.30
N PRO A 160 8.18 7.48 23.86
CA PRO A 160 6.75 7.56 23.66
C PRO A 160 6.10 8.49 24.70
N HIS A 161 5.21 9.36 24.22
CA HIS A 161 4.37 10.24 25.03
C HIS A 161 2.90 9.88 24.81
N TRP A 162 2.13 9.70 25.86
CA TRP A 162 0.70 9.40 25.82
C TRP A 162 -0.12 10.52 26.43
N LEU A 163 -1.40 10.58 26.11
CA LEU A 163 -2.32 11.44 26.84
C LEU A 163 -2.50 10.93 28.28
N ASP A 164 -2.60 11.83 29.23
CA ASP A 164 -2.87 11.49 30.63
C ASP A 164 -4.29 10.93 30.81
N LYS A 165 -5.25 11.42 30.03
CA LYS A 165 -6.66 11.07 30.10
C LYS A 165 -7.21 10.78 28.69
N PRO A 166 -8.20 9.87 28.55
CA PRO A 166 -8.88 9.66 27.28
C PRO A 166 -9.46 10.96 26.73
N LEU A 167 -9.48 11.07 25.40
CA LEU A 167 -10.07 12.24 24.75
C LEU A 167 -11.54 12.40 25.16
N ALA A 168 -11.85 13.58 25.70
CA ALA A 168 -13.23 13.93 26.02
C ALA A 168 -14.09 13.92 24.74
N LYS A 169 -15.31 13.38 24.81
CA LYS A 169 -16.24 13.32 23.68
C LYS A 169 -16.58 14.68 23.06
N THR A 170 -16.37 15.77 23.80
CA THR A 170 -16.58 17.16 23.37
C THR A 170 -15.43 17.69 22.50
N ILE A 171 -14.25 17.07 22.56
CA ILE A 171 -13.09 17.51 21.76
C ILE A 171 -13.10 16.77 20.42
N ARG A 172 -13.12 17.53 19.33
CA ARG A 172 -12.99 16.94 18.00
C ARG A 172 -11.61 16.32 17.81
N PHE A 173 -11.56 15.19 17.15
CA PHE A 173 -10.33 14.45 16.88
C PHE A 173 -9.24 15.32 16.25
N GLU A 174 -9.59 16.13 15.25
CA GLU A 174 -8.65 16.98 14.53
C GLU A 174 -8.07 18.09 15.45
N GLN A 175 -8.90 18.59 16.37
CA GLN A 175 -8.44 19.59 17.36
C GLN A 175 -7.44 18.96 18.34
N ALA A 176 -7.70 17.72 18.78
CA ALA A 176 -6.77 17.02 19.67
C ALA A 176 -5.42 16.77 18.97
N VAL A 177 -5.43 16.32 17.72
CA VAL A 177 -4.21 16.13 16.93
C VAL A 177 -3.46 17.44 16.73
N ALA A 178 -4.16 18.53 16.38
CA ALA A 178 -3.55 19.86 16.22
C ALA A 178 -2.89 20.34 17.52
N ASN A 179 -3.60 20.26 18.67
CA ASN A 179 -3.06 20.65 19.97
C ASN A 179 -1.81 19.83 20.35
N THR A 180 -1.87 18.49 20.18
CA THR A 180 -0.72 17.62 20.44
C THR A 180 0.46 17.96 19.51
N THR A 181 0.18 18.34 18.26
CA THR A 181 1.24 18.75 17.30
C THR A 181 1.91 20.05 17.75
N LEU A 182 1.15 21.02 18.24
CA LEU A 182 1.69 22.27 18.76
C LEU A 182 2.52 22.06 20.04
N SER A 183 2.03 21.23 20.98
CA SER A 183 2.81 20.85 22.16
C SER A 183 4.12 20.18 21.77
N ALA A 184 4.06 19.17 20.89
CA ALA A 184 5.25 18.50 20.38
C ALA A 184 6.23 19.46 19.69
N LEU A 185 5.71 20.43 18.92
CA LEU A 185 6.53 21.46 18.28
C LEU A 185 7.23 22.38 19.29
N SER A 186 6.58 22.71 20.41
CA SER A 186 7.15 23.56 21.45
C SER A 186 8.17 22.85 22.35
N GLU A 187 7.97 21.55 22.58
CA GLU A 187 8.79 20.74 23.49
C GLU A 187 10.01 20.13 22.83
N THR A 188 10.04 20.05 21.49
CA THR A 188 11.06 19.31 20.73
C THR A 188 11.70 20.15 19.63
N THR A 189 12.73 19.58 18.99
CA THR A 189 13.38 20.14 17.82
C THR A 189 13.25 19.21 16.60
N GLY A 190 13.47 19.73 15.39
CA GLY A 190 13.36 18.97 14.15
C GLY A 190 11.95 18.97 13.56
N SER A 191 11.80 18.34 12.39
CA SER A 191 10.52 18.27 11.69
C SER A 191 9.59 17.23 12.28
N VAL A 192 8.29 17.45 12.15
CA VAL A 192 7.21 16.64 12.74
C VAL A 192 6.47 15.89 11.65
N LEU A 193 6.22 14.59 11.84
CA LEU A 193 5.36 13.78 10.98
C LEU A 193 4.07 13.45 11.75
N VAL A 194 2.94 13.88 11.23
CA VAL A 194 1.61 13.69 11.84
C VAL A 194 0.83 12.66 11.04
N PHE A 195 0.42 11.57 11.67
CA PHE A 195 -0.39 10.54 11.05
C PHE A 195 -1.88 10.78 11.24
N LEU A 196 -2.60 10.83 10.12
CA LEU A 196 -4.04 11.08 10.02
C LEU A 196 -4.71 10.05 9.10
N PRO A 197 -5.99 9.68 9.33
CA PRO A 197 -6.63 8.60 8.59
C PRO A 197 -6.93 8.96 7.13
N GLY A 198 -7.07 10.23 6.78
CA GLY A 198 -7.40 10.61 5.41
C GLY A 198 -7.23 12.09 5.10
N GLU A 199 -7.43 12.43 3.83
CA GLU A 199 -7.29 13.80 3.33
C GLU A 199 -8.22 14.80 4.03
N GLY A 200 -9.45 14.39 4.36
CA GLY A 200 -10.39 15.27 5.04
C GLY A 200 -9.85 15.74 6.41
N GLU A 201 -9.29 14.80 7.16
CA GLU A 201 -8.65 15.06 8.44
C GLU A 201 -7.37 15.89 8.26
N ILE A 202 -6.56 15.59 7.26
CA ILE A 202 -5.36 16.37 6.90
C ILE A 202 -5.71 17.84 6.64
N ARG A 203 -6.74 18.09 5.81
CA ARG A 203 -7.16 19.47 5.51
C ARG A 203 -7.68 20.21 6.75
N ARG A 204 -8.45 19.53 7.61
CA ARG A 204 -8.96 20.14 8.85
C ARG A 204 -7.84 20.46 9.83
N VAL A 205 -6.89 19.53 10.03
CA VAL A 205 -5.72 19.77 10.89
C VAL A 205 -4.82 20.85 10.31
N HIS A 206 -4.60 20.86 8.99
CA HIS A 206 -3.86 21.93 8.30
C HIS A 206 -4.45 23.30 8.62
N ASN A 207 -5.75 23.48 8.41
CA ASN A 207 -6.43 24.77 8.66
C ASN A 207 -6.37 25.18 10.14
N LEU A 208 -6.37 24.22 11.09
CA LEU A 208 -6.21 24.50 12.52
C LEU A 208 -4.79 24.96 12.86
N LEU A 209 -3.78 24.44 12.18
CA LEU A 209 -2.38 24.76 12.43
C LEU A 209 -1.92 26.03 11.71
N GLU A 210 -2.45 26.32 10.52
CA GLU A 210 -1.98 27.38 9.62
C GLU A 210 -1.87 28.76 10.30
N HIS A 211 -2.79 29.05 11.22
CA HIS A 211 -2.81 30.33 11.95
C HIS A 211 -2.13 30.28 13.33
N GLN A 212 -1.56 29.12 13.70
CA GLN A 212 -0.96 28.92 15.03
C GLN A 212 0.53 28.64 14.97
N VAL A 213 1.05 28.28 13.80
CA VAL A 213 2.49 28.05 13.59
C VAL A 213 3.19 29.35 13.16
N THR A 214 4.47 29.47 13.49
CA THR A 214 5.32 30.58 13.11
C THR A 214 5.73 30.50 11.65
N SER A 215 6.17 31.59 11.05
CA SER A 215 6.53 31.69 9.63
C SER A 215 7.72 30.80 9.20
N ASP A 216 8.51 30.33 10.15
CA ASP A 216 9.61 29.40 9.94
C ASP A 216 9.16 27.92 9.94
N VAL A 217 7.87 27.63 10.14
CA VAL A 217 7.29 26.28 10.09
C VAL A 217 6.46 26.10 8.83
N THR A 218 6.87 25.16 8.00
CA THR A 218 6.15 24.80 6.76
C THR A 218 5.17 23.65 6.99
N LEU A 219 3.91 23.80 6.61
CA LEU A 219 2.90 22.74 6.60
C LEU A 219 2.92 22.01 5.25
N ALA A 220 3.11 20.69 5.26
CA ALA A 220 3.21 19.86 4.06
C ALA A 220 2.20 18.69 4.11
N PRO A 221 1.04 18.78 3.45
CA PRO A 221 0.12 17.65 3.31
C PRO A 221 0.74 16.55 2.43
N LEU A 222 0.49 15.26 2.81
CA LEU A 222 0.99 14.09 2.09
C LEU A 222 -0.04 12.95 2.09
N PHE A 223 -0.69 12.71 0.94
CA PHE A 223 -1.66 11.63 0.77
C PHE A 223 -1.68 11.12 -0.67
N GLY A 224 -2.18 9.90 -0.87
CA GLY A 224 -2.07 9.16 -2.14
C GLY A 224 -2.74 9.81 -3.36
N ALA A 225 -3.77 10.66 -3.16
CA ALA A 225 -4.47 11.32 -4.27
C ALA A 225 -3.78 12.61 -4.78
N MET A 226 -2.68 13.03 -4.15
CA MET A 226 -1.90 14.18 -4.63
C MET A 226 -1.14 13.86 -5.90
N GLY A 227 -0.91 14.88 -6.73
CA GLY A 227 0.00 14.77 -7.87
C GLY A 227 1.43 14.46 -7.41
N PHE A 228 2.16 13.71 -8.25
CA PHE A 228 3.49 13.22 -7.91
C PHE A 228 4.49 14.32 -7.52
N ALA A 229 4.48 15.47 -8.22
CA ALA A 229 5.34 16.60 -7.90
C ALA A 229 5.10 17.14 -6.48
N ALA A 230 3.82 17.29 -6.09
CA ALA A 230 3.45 17.75 -4.76
C ALA A 230 3.83 16.73 -3.66
N GLN A 231 3.70 15.43 -3.93
CA GLN A 231 4.18 14.39 -3.02
C GLN A 231 5.70 14.46 -2.82
N ARG A 232 6.46 14.64 -3.90
CA ARG A 232 7.95 14.82 -3.82
C ARG A 232 8.33 16.04 -3.01
N GLU A 233 7.65 17.17 -3.19
CA GLU A 233 7.89 18.38 -2.43
C GLU A 233 7.60 18.19 -0.93
N ALA A 234 6.50 17.50 -0.59
CA ALA A 234 6.17 17.19 0.79
C ALA A 234 7.21 16.27 1.46
N ILE A 235 7.84 15.37 0.71
CA ILE A 235 8.87 14.44 1.21
C ILE A 235 10.26 15.11 1.28
N ALA A 236 10.56 16.08 0.42
CA ALA A 236 11.86 16.73 0.37
C ALA A 236 12.24 17.35 1.73
N PRO A 237 13.55 17.50 2.05
CA PRO A 237 13.99 18.20 3.25
C PRO A 237 13.38 19.61 3.38
N ALA A 238 13.23 20.10 4.61
CA ALA A 238 12.83 21.47 4.82
C ALA A 238 13.88 22.41 4.22
N LYS A 239 13.46 23.40 3.42
CA LYS A 239 14.36 24.38 2.83
C LYS A 239 14.89 25.37 3.87
N GLN A 240 14.07 25.71 4.83
CA GLN A 240 14.37 26.59 5.97
C GLN A 240 13.49 26.19 7.15
N GLY A 241 13.95 26.40 8.36
CA GLY A 241 13.18 26.19 9.57
C GLY A 241 12.77 24.73 9.79
N ARG A 242 11.56 24.52 10.24
CA ARG A 242 10.97 23.21 10.54
C ARG A 242 9.81 22.90 9.59
N LYS A 243 9.52 21.61 9.42
CA LYS A 243 8.40 21.15 8.60
C LYS A 243 7.46 20.27 9.43
N ILE A 244 6.15 20.47 9.27
CA ILE A 244 5.12 19.56 9.75
C ILE A 244 4.52 18.85 8.54
N VAL A 245 4.77 17.55 8.41
CA VAL A 245 4.20 16.71 7.35
C VAL A 245 2.93 16.07 7.88
N LEU A 246 1.77 16.42 7.30
CA LEU A 246 0.46 15.85 7.63
C LEU A 246 0.18 14.69 6.68
N ALA A 247 0.33 13.45 7.12
CA ALA A 247 0.34 12.29 6.25
C ALA A 247 -0.73 11.25 6.59
N THR A 248 -1.17 10.50 5.58
CA THR A 248 -1.87 9.22 5.78
C THR A 248 -0.86 8.09 5.97
N SER A 249 -1.34 6.84 6.01
CA SER A 249 -0.49 5.64 6.04
C SER A 249 0.52 5.56 4.87
N ILE A 250 0.46 6.44 3.88
CA ILE A 250 1.48 6.53 2.81
C ILE A 250 2.89 6.80 3.35
N ALA A 251 3.01 7.47 4.50
CA ALA A 251 4.27 7.73 5.16
C ALA A 251 4.65 6.66 6.20
N GLU A 252 3.89 5.58 6.33
CA GLU A 252 4.09 4.54 7.35
C GLU A 252 5.20 3.56 6.98
N THR A 253 5.30 3.20 5.69
CA THR A 253 6.30 2.28 5.15
C THR A 253 7.05 2.90 3.98
N SER A 254 7.98 2.23 3.37
CA SER A 254 8.68 2.49 2.08
C SER A 254 9.13 3.93 1.73
N LEU A 255 8.69 4.98 2.44
CA LEU A 255 9.12 6.36 2.22
C LEU A 255 10.04 6.84 3.36
N THR A 256 11.17 7.44 3.01
CA THR A 256 12.02 8.13 3.99
C THR A 256 11.82 9.63 3.82
N ILE A 257 11.34 10.28 4.87
CA ILE A 257 11.23 11.74 4.94
C ILE A 257 12.42 12.19 5.80
N PRO A 258 13.39 12.92 5.22
CA PRO A 258 14.52 13.44 5.96
C PRO A 258 14.06 14.37 7.09
N ASP A 259 14.93 14.55 8.10
CA ASP A 259 14.76 15.50 9.20
C ASP A 259 13.60 15.26 10.16
N ILE A 260 12.85 14.16 10.02
CA ILE A 260 11.80 13.79 10.99
C ILE A 260 12.45 13.30 12.27
N LYS A 261 12.17 14.00 13.37
CA LYS A 261 12.56 13.65 14.75
C LYS A 261 11.35 13.39 15.62
N VAL A 262 10.19 13.89 15.23
CA VAL A 262 8.98 13.85 16.02
C VAL A 262 7.86 13.21 15.21
N VAL A 263 7.16 12.30 15.82
CA VAL A 263 5.93 11.70 15.29
C VAL A 263 4.76 12.08 16.17
N VAL A 264 3.66 12.52 15.56
CA VAL A 264 2.36 12.64 16.22
C VAL A 264 1.43 11.61 15.58
N ASP A 265 1.03 10.60 16.34
CA ASP A 265 0.13 9.57 15.83
C ASP A 265 -1.31 9.80 16.31
N GLY A 266 -2.22 10.08 15.37
CA GLY A 266 -3.64 10.25 15.66
C GLY A 266 -4.36 8.95 16.05
N GLY A 267 -3.70 7.79 16.01
CA GLY A 267 -4.27 6.51 16.44
C GLY A 267 -5.36 5.95 15.53
N LYS A 268 -5.50 6.47 14.32
CA LYS A 268 -6.52 6.03 13.36
C LYS A 268 -5.91 5.70 12.00
N SER A 269 -6.51 4.73 11.32
CA SER A 269 -6.15 4.30 9.97
C SER A 269 -7.41 4.07 9.13
N ARG A 270 -7.32 4.17 7.80
CA ARG A 270 -8.39 3.78 6.88
C ARG A 270 -8.07 2.46 6.24
N ARG A 271 -9.04 1.54 6.30
CA ARG A 271 -8.93 0.22 5.68
C ARG A 271 -10.13 -0.07 4.79
N ALA A 272 -9.88 -0.79 3.71
CA ALA A 272 -10.95 -1.34 2.90
C ALA A 272 -11.66 -2.44 3.70
N ARG A 273 -12.99 -2.37 3.75
CA ARG A 273 -13.86 -3.38 4.35
C ARG A 273 -14.95 -3.71 3.36
N PHE A 274 -15.21 -4.99 3.18
CA PHE A 274 -16.34 -5.43 2.38
C PHE A 274 -17.65 -4.98 3.03
N ASP A 275 -18.52 -4.37 2.23
CA ASP A 275 -19.85 -3.96 2.65
C ASP A 275 -20.89 -4.87 1.98
N PRO A 276 -21.51 -5.80 2.73
CA PRO A 276 -22.49 -6.73 2.15
C PRO A 276 -23.70 -6.02 1.53
N ALA A 277 -24.06 -4.83 2.00
CA ALA A 277 -25.22 -4.09 1.49
C ALA A 277 -25.00 -3.57 0.06
N SER A 278 -23.78 -3.10 -0.25
CA SER A 278 -23.42 -2.63 -1.59
C SER A 278 -22.76 -3.69 -2.45
N GLY A 279 -22.28 -4.80 -1.85
CA GLY A 279 -21.49 -5.84 -2.49
C GLY A 279 -20.13 -5.33 -3.00
N MET A 280 -19.60 -4.26 -2.40
CA MET A 280 -18.32 -3.65 -2.73
C MET A 280 -17.54 -3.28 -1.46
N SER A 281 -16.23 -3.04 -1.61
CA SER A 281 -15.42 -2.53 -0.50
C SER A 281 -15.61 -1.03 -0.29
N ARG A 282 -15.67 -0.61 0.96
CA ARG A 282 -15.62 0.79 1.37
C ARG A 282 -14.47 1.07 2.35
N LEU A 283 -13.96 2.29 2.36
CA LEU A 283 -12.95 2.70 3.32
C LEU A 283 -13.61 3.05 4.66
N VAL A 284 -13.23 2.32 5.70
CA VAL A 284 -13.68 2.53 7.09
C VAL A 284 -12.53 3.06 7.91
N THR A 285 -12.79 4.07 8.76
CA THR A 285 -11.82 4.58 9.72
C THR A 285 -11.87 3.74 11.00
N GLU A 286 -10.74 3.11 11.34
CA GLU A 286 -10.58 2.22 12.49
C GLU A 286 -9.41 2.69 13.36
N ARG A 287 -9.29 2.11 14.56
CA ARG A 287 -8.08 2.29 15.38
C ARG A 287 -6.89 1.62 14.71
N VAL A 288 -5.71 2.20 14.90
CA VAL A 288 -4.44 1.55 14.53
C VAL A 288 -4.23 0.28 15.35
N THR A 289 -3.41 -0.61 14.83
CA THR A 289 -2.91 -1.76 15.57
C THR A 289 -1.59 -1.42 16.26
N ARG A 290 -1.13 -2.28 17.15
CA ARG A 290 0.17 -2.12 17.83
C ARG A 290 1.32 -2.10 16.82
N ALA A 291 1.27 -2.98 15.82
CA ALA A 291 2.27 -3.04 14.76
C ALA A 291 2.35 -1.72 13.97
N GLU A 292 1.21 -1.17 13.53
CA GLU A 292 1.16 0.12 12.84
C GLU A 292 1.66 1.27 13.74
N ALA A 293 1.23 1.33 15.00
CA ALA A 293 1.70 2.34 15.94
C ALA A 293 3.22 2.27 16.16
N THR A 294 3.77 1.08 16.22
CA THR A 294 5.22 0.85 16.33
C THR A 294 5.96 1.31 15.07
N GLN A 295 5.44 0.98 13.90
CA GLN A 295 6.02 1.42 12.62
C GLN A 295 6.00 2.95 12.47
N ARG A 296 4.88 3.59 12.85
CA ARG A 296 4.74 5.05 12.85
C ARG A 296 5.74 5.70 13.81
N ALA A 297 5.80 5.22 15.05
CA ALA A 297 6.78 5.70 16.03
C ALA A 297 8.22 5.57 15.54
N GLY A 298 8.56 4.45 14.91
CA GLY A 298 9.88 4.20 14.34
C GLY A 298 10.33 5.22 13.27
N ARG A 299 9.40 6.04 12.74
CA ARG A 299 9.76 7.14 11.83
C ARG A 299 10.57 8.24 12.52
N ALA A 300 10.36 8.47 13.81
CA ALA A 300 11.15 9.42 14.58
C ALA A 300 12.59 8.93 14.86
N GLY A 301 12.79 7.61 14.94
CA GLY A 301 14.06 6.98 15.28
C GLY A 301 14.91 6.52 14.07
N ARG A 302 14.70 7.04 12.86
CA ARG A 302 15.42 6.56 11.67
C ARG A 302 16.86 7.05 11.54
N VAL A 303 17.11 8.29 11.93
CA VAL A 303 18.41 8.96 11.73
C VAL A 303 19.07 9.28 13.07
N GLN A 304 18.27 9.52 14.10
CA GLN A 304 18.68 9.88 15.45
C GLN A 304 17.55 9.54 16.43
N ALA A 305 17.81 9.68 17.75
CA ALA A 305 16.78 9.55 18.76
C ALA A 305 15.66 10.60 18.55
N GLY A 306 14.43 10.22 18.84
CA GLY A 306 13.26 11.05 18.59
C GLY A 306 12.12 10.81 19.56
N ASP A 307 11.00 11.46 19.31
CA ASP A 307 9.81 11.46 20.16
C ASP A 307 8.56 11.03 19.38
N CYS A 308 7.68 10.28 20.04
CA CYS A 308 6.40 9.88 19.47
C CYS A 308 5.24 10.25 20.41
N TYR A 309 4.45 11.23 20.02
CA TYR A 309 3.25 11.68 20.73
C TYR A 309 2.03 10.91 20.22
N LYS A 310 1.43 10.11 21.09
CA LYS A 310 0.25 9.29 20.80
C LYS A 310 -1.01 10.01 21.28
N VAL A 311 -1.97 10.23 20.39
CA VAL A 311 -3.23 10.93 20.72
C VAL A 311 -4.23 9.95 21.37
N TRP A 312 -3.72 9.13 22.31
CA TRP A 312 -4.47 8.20 23.16
C TRP A 312 -3.69 7.90 24.43
N THR A 313 -4.33 7.27 25.41
CA THR A 313 -3.71 6.95 26.71
C THR A 313 -2.88 5.67 26.66
N ARG A 314 -2.00 5.49 27.65
CA ARG A 314 -1.21 4.25 27.80
C ARG A 314 -2.10 3.01 28.02
N GLY A 315 -3.24 3.15 28.72
CA GLY A 315 -4.19 2.06 28.87
C GLY A 315 -4.84 1.63 27.55
N GLU A 316 -5.19 2.62 26.71
CA GLU A 316 -5.72 2.36 25.36
C GLU A 316 -4.66 1.75 24.43
N ASP A 317 -3.37 2.08 24.60
CA ASP A 317 -2.26 1.49 23.85
C ASP A 317 -2.18 -0.04 24.09
N GLY A 318 -2.31 -0.46 25.37
CA GLY A 318 -2.32 -1.88 25.74
C GLY A 318 -3.49 -2.67 25.16
N ALA A 319 -4.61 -2.01 24.84
CA ALA A 319 -5.82 -2.62 24.28
C ALA A 319 -5.83 -2.67 22.74
N LEU A 320 -4.79 -2.17 22.06
CA LEU A 320 -4.69 -2.26 20.59
C LEU A 320 -4.52 -3.71 20.14
N ALA A 321 -5.20 -4.06 19.04
CA ALA A 321 -4.95 -5.33 18.35
C ALA A 321 -3.47 -5.44 17.95
N ALA A 322 -2.92 -6.65 17.94
CA ALA A 322 -1.49 -6.84 17.65
C ALA A 322 -1.15 -6.43 16.22
N TYR A 323 -1.88 -6.95 15.22
CA TYR A 323 -1.65 -6.76 13.79
C TYR A 323 -2.95 -6.37 13.08
N PRO A 324 -2.87 -5.69 11.93
CA PRO A 324 -4.04 -5.52 11.08
C PRO A 324 -4.49 -6.89 10.54
N PRO A 325 -5.79 -7.14 10.39
CA PRO A 325 -6.25 -8.36 9.73
C PRO A 325 -5.74 -8.37 8.28
N ALA A 326 -5.38 -9.56 7.78
CA ALA A 326 -5.03 -9.74 6.38
C ALA A 326 -6.20 -9.30 5.47
N GLU A 327 -5.90 -8.74 4.32
CA GLU A 327 -6.96 -8.27 3.42
C GLU A 327 -7.84 -9.41 2.92
N ILE A 328 -7.29 -10.63 2.84
CA ILE A 328 -8.03 -11.85 2.49
C ILE A 328 -9.17 -12.16 3.48
N ASP A 329 -9.02 -11.74 4.75
CA ASP A 329 -10.04 -11.91 5.80
C ASP A 329 -11.08 -10.79 5.82
N ALA A 330 -10.78 -9.63 5.25
CA ALA A 330 -11.57 -8.42 5.46
C ALA A 330 -12.07 -7.76 4.16
N GLY A 331 -11.37 -8.00 3.05
CA GLY A 331 -11.62 -7.39 1.74
C GLY A 331 -12.71 -8.10 0.93
N ASP A 332 -13.02 -7.55 -0.22
CA ASP A 332 -13.86 -8.19 -1.24
C ASP A 332 -13.05 -9.23 -2.01
N LEU A 333 -13.53 -10.46 -2.03
CA LEU A 333 -12.85 -11.57 -2.71
C LEU A 333 -13.30 -11.78 -4.17
N THR A 334 -14.17 -10.93 -4.74
CA THR A 334 -14.70 -11.14 -6.09
C THR A 334 -13.59 -11.12 -7.15
N GLY A 335 -12.68 -10.15 -7.08
CA GLY A 335 -11.51 -10.11 -7.97
C GLY A 335 -10.57 -11.29 -7.73
N PHE A 336 -10.29 -11.61 -6.49
CA PHE A 336 -9.46 -12.76 -6.10
C PHE A 336 -10.02 -14.09 -6.62
N ALA A 337 -11.33 -14.33 -6.48
CA ALA A 337 -11.99 -15.52 -7.00
C ALA A 337 -11.92 -15.61 -8.53
N LEU A 338 -12.00 -14.46 -9.23
CA LEU A 338 -11.83 -14.41 -10.68
C LEU A 338 -10.40 -14.79 -11.08
N GLU A 339 -9.38 -14.28 -10.39
CA GLU A 339 -7.98 -14.60 -10.65
C GLU A 339 -7.68 -16.10 -10.43
N LEU A 340 -8.20 -16.69 -9.35
CA LEU A 340 -8.10 -18.14 -9.12
C LEU A 340 -8.77 -18.95 -10.23
N ALA A 341 -9.95 -18.54 -10.68
CA ALA A 341 -10.66 -19.23 -11.76
C ALA A 341 -9.93 -19.11 -13.12
N VAL A 342 -9.27 -17.98 -13.39
CA VAL A 342 -8.41 -17.81 -14.58
C VAL A 342 -7.18 -18.70 -14.49
N TRP A 343 -6.59 -18.81 -13.31
CA TRP A 343 -5.45 -19.70 -13.06
C TRP A 343 -5.82 -21.17 -13.21
N GLY A 344 -7.03 -21.55 -12.82
CA GLY A 344 -7.56 -22.90 -12.96
C GLY A 344 -7.39 -23.79 -11.73
N SER A 345 -6.87 -23.27 -10.63
CA SER A 345 -6.72 -23.97 -9.35
C SER A 345 -7.63 -23.36 -8.28
N GLY A 346 -8.20 -24.21 -7.42
CA GLY A 346 -8.89 -23.75 -6.20
C GLY A 346 -7.89 -23.37 -5.12
N PRO A 347 -8.33 -22.65 -4.06
CA PRO A 347 -7.45 -22.23 -2.98
C PRO A 347 -6.85 -23.39 -2.19
N GLU A 348 -7.51 -24.55 -2.19
CA GLU A 348 -7.05 -25.79 -1.54
C GLU A 348 -5.83 -26.43 -2.21
N ALA A 349 -5.58 -26.10 -3.50
CA ALA A 349 -4.42 -26.56 -4.24
C ALA A 349 -3.21 -25.62 -4.09
N LEU A 350 -3.41 -24.43 -3.52
CA LEU A 350 -2.40 -23.39 -3.39
C LEU A 350 -1.94 -23.23 -1.93
N GLN A 351 -0.71 -22.81 -1.74
CA GLN A 351 -0.15 -22.56 -0.42
C GLN A 351 -0.36 -21.09 -0.02
N PHE A 352 -1.34 -20.83 0.85
CA PHE A 352 -1.60 -19.51 1.40
C PHE A 352 -1.09 -19.39 2.85
N VAL A 353 -0.51 -18.25 3.21
CA VAL A 353 -0.19 -17.92 4.60
C VAL A 353 -1.46 -17.85 5.46
N THR A 354 -2.55 -17.32 4.87
CA THR A 354 -3.90 -17.36 5.42
C THR A 354 -4.83 -17.78 4.29
N PRO A 355 -5.44 -18.96 4.32
CA PRO A 355 -6.38 -19.38 3.29
C PRO A 355 -7.67 -18.53 3.34
N PRO A 356 -8.30 -18.23 2.19
CA PRO A 356 -9.55 -17.49 2.18
C PRO A 356 -10.66 -18.23 2.91
N HIS A 357 -11.48 -17.51 3.65
CA HIS A 357 -12.63 -18.10 4.33
C HIS A 357 -13.63 -18.67 3.30
N ALA A 358 -13.96 -19.96 3.41
CA ALA A 358 -14.77 -20.69 2.41
C ALA A 358 -16.13 -20.02 2.11
N GLY A 359 -16.85 -19.53 3.13
CA GLY A 359 -18.13 -18.85 2.93
C GLY A 359 -18.00 -17.55 2.13
N ARG A 360 -16.98 -16.75 2.41
CA ARG A 360 -16.73 -15.49 1.67
C ARG A 360 -16.28 -15.72 0.23
N LEU A 361 -15.49 -16.78 0.02
CA LEU A 361 -15.10 -17.18 -1.32
C LEU A 361 -16.32 -17.67 -2.12
N ALA A 362 -17.21 -18.44 -1.50
CA ALA A 362 -18.45 -18.90 -2.12
C ALA A 362 -19.38 -17.71 -2.50
N GLU A 363 -19.50 -16.69 -1.65
CA GLU A 363 -20.22 -15.45 -1.97
C GLU A 363 -19.60 -14.74 -3.18
N ALA A 364 -18.28 -14.62 -3.24
CA ALA A 364 -17.55 -14.02 -4.37
C ALA A 364 -17.76 -14.81 -5.67
N GLN A 365 -17.73 -16.14 -5.60
CA GLN A 365 -18.02 -17.03 -6.73
C GLN A 365 -19.48 -16.90 -7.20
N ALA A 366 -20.43 -16.79 -6.29
CA ALA A 366 -21.84 -16.58 -6.63
C ALA A 366 -22.04 -15.23 -7.37
N VAL A 367 -21.34 -14.17 -6.97
CA VAL A 367 -21.32 -12.90 -7.70
C VAL A 367 -20.77 -13.10 -9.12
N LEU A 368 -19.67 -13.83 -9.29
CA LEU A 368 -19.08 -14.08 -10.59
C LEU A 368 -19.99 -14.96 -11.48
N GLN A 369 -20.70 -15.91 -10.91
CA GLN A 369 -21.72 -16.70 -11.62
C GLN A 369 -22.87 -15.81 -12.10
N MET A 370 -23.37 -14.93 -11.23
CA MET A 370 -24.43 -13.97 -11.58
C MET A 370 -23.99 -13.03 -12.72
N LEU A 371 -22.71 -12.63 -12.76
CA LEU A 371 -22.14 -11.83 -13.83
C LEU A 371 -21.81 -12.64 -15.11
N GLY A 372 -22.02 -13.97 -15.10
CA GLY A 372 -21.65 -14.85 -16.22
C GLY A 372 -20.14 -15.06 -16.37
N GLY A 373 -19.33 -14.63 -15.37
CA GLY A 373 -17.88 -14.83 -15.35
C GLY A 373 -17.48 -16.27 -15.04
N LEU A 374 -18.29 -16.97 -14.23
CA LEU A 374 -18.17 -18.40 -13.95
C LEU A 374 -19.42 -19.16 -14.43
N ASP A 375 -19.24 -20.43 -14.80
CA ASP A 375 -20.33 -21.35 -15.08
C ASP A 375 -20.92 -21.94 -13.76
N ALA A 376 -21.98 -22.71 -13.85
CA ALA A 376 -22.62 -23.36 -12.71
C ALA A 376 -21.69 -24.34 -11.93
N LYS A 377 -20.60 -24.77 -12.53
CA LYS A 377 -19.56 -25.62 -11.91
C LYS A 377 -18.38 -24.81 -11.35
N GLY A 378 -18.47 -23.47 -11.35
CA GLY A 378 -17.41 -22.58 -10.89
C GLY A 378 -16.23 -22.41 -11.85
N ARG A 379 -16.33 -22.90 -13.09
CA ARG A 379 -15.25 -22.80 -14.08
C ARG A 379 -15.34 -21.46 -14.82
N ILE A 380 -14.16 -20.92 -15.18
CA ILE A 380 -14.05 -19.66 -15.93
C ILE A 380 -14.73 -19.74 -17.30
N THR A 381 -15.55 -18.76 -17.62
CA THR A 381 -16.18 -18.62 -18.94
C THR A 381 -15.33 -17.74 -19.88
N PRO A 382 -15.62 -17.70 -21.20
CA PRO A 382 -15.02 -16.69 -22.08
C PRO A 382 -15.29 -15.25 -21.62
N HIS A 383 -16.48 -14.97 -21.09
CA HIS A 383 -16.80 -13.67 -20.50
C HIS A 383 -15.96 -13.39 -19.24
N GLY A 384 -15.79 -14.37 -18.36
CA GLY A 384 -14.91 -14.24 -17.19
C GLY A 384 -13.47 -13.92 -17.57
N ARG A 385 -12.93 -14.55 -18.62
CA ARG A 385 -11.60 -14.20 -19.16
C ARG A 385 -11.55 -12.79 -19.76
N ALA A 386 -12.63 -12.29 -20.34
CA ALA A 386 -12.71 -10.91 -20.78
C ALA A 386 -12.70 -9.95 -19.58
N LEU A 387 -13.46 -10.26 -18.51
CA LEU A 387 -13.49 -9.47 -17.27
C LEU A 387 -12.11 -9.33 -16.62
N SER A 388 -11.31 -10.41 -16.60
CA SER A 388 -9.97 -10.39 -15.97
C SER A 388 -8.97 -9.48 -16.68
N ARG A 389 -9.20 -9.07 -17.91
CA ARG A 389 -8.34 -8.14 -18.65
C ARG A 389 -8.44 -6.69 -18.16
N TYR A 390 -9.53 -6.35 -17.45
CA TYR A 390 -9.71 -4.99 -16.93
C TYR A 390 -9.07 -4.86 -15.55
N PRO A 391 -8.30 -3.80 -15.27
CA PRO A 391 -7.79 -3.50 -13.94
C PRO A 391 -8.88 -2.86 -13.07
N LEU A 392 -10.06 -3.46 -13.03
CA LEU A 392 -11.27 -2.99 -12.38
C LEU A 392 -11.95 -4.13 -11.61
N HIS A 393 -12.79 -3.76 -10.66
CA HIS A 393 -13.67 -4.73 -10.00
C HIS A 393 -14.53 -5.47 -11.05
N PRO A 394 -14.77 -6.80 -10.92
CA PRO A 394 -15.49 -7.59 -11.93
C PRO A 394 -16.87 -7.04 -12.31
N ARG A 395 -17.61 -6.41 -11.39
CA ARG A 395 -18.89 -5.74 -11.69
C ARG A 395 -18.73 -4.59 -12.69
N LEU A 396 -17.65 -3.79 -12.55
CA LEU A 396 -17.36 -2.66 -13.43
C LEU A 396 -16.83 -3.15 -14.79
N ALA A 397 -16.00 -4.19 -14.77
CA ALA A 397 -15.53 -4.86 -15.99
C ALA A 397 -16.72 -5.42 -16.77
N HIS A 398 -17.67 -6.10 -16.09
CA HIS A 398 -18.90 -6.62 -16.71
C HIS A 398 -19.74 -5.50 -17.34
N MET A 399 -19.87 -4.37 -16.66
CA MET A 399 -20.60 -3.23 -17.20
C MET A 399 -20.00 -2.73 -18.52
N ILE A 400 -18.65 -2.65 -18.60
CA ILE A 400 -17.94 -2.25 -19.83
C ILE A 400 -18.10 -3.31 -20.93
N GLU A 401 -17.92 -4.58 -20.62
CA GLU A 401 -18.07 -5.67 -21.58
C GLU A 401 -19.49 -5.78 -22.14
N THR A 402 -20.51 -5.46 -21.34
CA THR A 402 -21.92 -5.56 -21.74
C THR A 402 -22.41 -4.32 -22.48
N ALA A 403 -22.06 -3.12 -22.00
CA ALA A 403 -22.57 -1.85 -22.54
C ALA A 403 -21.55 -1.14 -23.47
N GLY A 404 -20.38 -1.72 -23.67
CA GLY A 404 -19.34 -1.19 -24.53
C GLY A 404 -18.69 0.09 -24.01
N SER A 405 -18.02 0.83 -24.91
CA SER A 405 -17.27 2.05 -24.56
C SER A 405 -18.11 3.15 -23.90
N ASN A 406 -19.43 3.16 -24.10
CA ASN A 406 -20.32 4.12 -23.48
C ASN A 406 -20.37 4.00 -21.94
N ALA A 407 -20.09 2.82 -21.40
CA ALA A 407 -20.01 2.58 -19.97
C ALA A 407 -18.66 2.97 -19.35
N ALA A 408 -17.63 3.20 -20.14
CA ALA A 408 -16.27 3.42 -19.64
C ALA A 408 -16.15 4.65 -18.72
N GLU A 409 -16.83 5.76 -19.05
CA GLU A 409 -16.83 6.97 -18.21
C GLU A 409 -17.50 6.70 -16.86
N VAL A 410 -18.62 5.97 -16.86
CA VAL A 410 -19.35 5.61 -15.64
C VAL A 410 -18.53 4.64 -14.80
N ALA A 411 -17.91 3.64 -15.43
CA ALA A 411 -17.02 2.71 -14.74
C ALA A 411 -15.83 3.44 -14.10
N ALA A 412 -15.21 4.38 -14.80
CA ALA A 412 -14.13 5.21 -14.27
C ALA A 412 -14.59 6.05 -13.08
N LEU A 413 -15.77 6.66 -13.14
CA LEU A 413 -16.35 7.42 -12.02
C LEU A 413 -16.61 6.56 -10.79
N LEU A 414 -17.05 5.32 -10.98
CA LEU A 414 -17.32 4.38 -9.87
C LEU A 414 -16.04 3.76 -9.31
N ALA A 415 -15.00 3.63 -10.12
CA ALA A 415 -13.70 3.07 -9.70
C ALA A 415 -12.80 4.09 -9.02
N GLU A 416 -12.92 5.35 -9.40
CA GLU A 416 -12.01 6.42 -8.97
C GLU A 416 -12.72 7.41 -8.02
N ARG A 417 -12.01 8.42 -7.60
CA ARG A 417 -12.54 9.43 -6.71
C ARG A 417 -13.54 10.34 -7.42
N ASP A 418 -14.67 10.65 -6.75
CA ASP A 418 -15.68 11.60 -7.27
C ASP A 418 -15.04 12.97 -7.59
N PRO A 419 -15.10 13.43 -8.85
CA PRO A 419 -14.55 14.72 -9.25
C PRO A 419 -15.35 15.92 -8.69
N LEU A 420 -16.62 15.73 -8.31
CA LEU A 420 -17.55 16.78 -7.85
C LEU A 420 -18.04 16.49 -6.43
N ARG A 421 -17.28 16.88 -5.42
CA ARG A 421 -17.65 16.68 -4.01
C ARG A 421 -18.76 17.62 -3.58
N GLY A 422 -19.74 17.07 -2.84
CA GLY A 422 -20.80 17.87 -2.20
C GLY A 422 -21.84 18.45 -3.16
N VAL A 423 -21.81 18.08 -4.43
CA VAL A 423 -22.82 18.43 -5.45
C VAL A 423 -23.83 17.29 -5.54
N SER A 424 -24.87 17.45 -6.36
CA SER A 424 -25.89 16.45 -6.66
C SER A 424 -25.33 15.01 -6.82
N VAL A 425 -26.16 14.00 -6.56
CA VAL A 425 -25.84 12.57 -6.83
C VAL A 425 -25.94 12.23 -8.33
N ASP A 426 -26.34 13.16 -9.18
CA ASP A 426 -26.48 12.95 -10.62
C ASP A 426 -25.14 12.66 -11.28
N LEU A 427 -25.04 11.46 -11.90
CA LEU A 427 -23.85 11.03 -12.63
C LEU A 427 -23.59 11.83 -13.92
N SER A 428 -24.65 12.44 -14.52
CA SER A 428 -24.49 13.23 -15.75
C SER A 428 -23.60 14.44 -15.55
N LEU A 429 -23.68 15.09 -14.38
CA LEU A 429 -22.79 16.20 -14.02
C LEU A 429 -21.34 15.77 -13.90
N ARG A 430 -21.10 14.55 -13.41
CA ARG A 430 -19.77 13.98 -13.25
C ARG A 430 -19.15 13.57 -14.59
N THR A 431 -19.95 13.00 -15.48
CA THR A 431 -19.48 12.70 -16.86
C THR A 431 -19.14 13.97 -17.62
N GLN A 432 -19.92 15.04 -17.46
CA GLN A 432 -19.59 16.36 -18.00
C GLN A 432 -18.29 16.92 -17.43
N ALA A 433 -18.06 16.77 -16.12
CA ALA A 433 -16.83 17.19 -15.46
C ALA A 433 -15.59 16.44 -15.99
N LEU A 434 -15.71 15.14 -16.28
CA LEU A 434 -14.63 14.36 -16.89
C LEU A 434 -14.24 14.85 -18.29
N ARG A 435 -15.22 15.35 -19.05
CA ARG A 435 -15.01 15.86 -20.41
C ARG A 435 -14.43 17.27 -20.42
N ASN A 436 -14.53 18.02 -19.33
CA ASN A 436 -14.00 19.37 -19.22
C ASN A 436 -12.54 19.37 -18.73
N PRO A 437 -11.55 19.76 -19.60
CA PRO A 437 -10.14 19.75 -19.22
C PRO A 437 -9.80 20.64 -18.01
N LYS A 438 -10.55 21.71 -17.78
CA LYS A 438 -10.36 22.64 -16.65
C LYS A 438 -10.78 22.05 -15.31
N GLN A 439 -11.65 21.05 -15.31
CA GLN A 439 -12.13 20.35 -14.10
C GLN A 439 -11.34 19.08 -13.80
N LYS A 440 -10.47 18.62 -14.71
CA LYS A 440 -9.54 17.49 -14.45
C LYS A 440 -8.46 17.79 -13.42
N LEU A 441 -8.36 19.03 -12.94
CA LEU A 441 -7.38 19.50 -11.97
C LEU A 441 -7.94 19.64 -10.54
N LEU A 442 -9.20 19.31 -10.32
CA LEU A 442 -9.85 19.23 -9.02
C LEU A 442 -10.00 17.75 -8.60
#